data_fb7f2955eca0a014d93498a6883b0bdc
#
_entry.id   fb7f2955eca0a014d93498a6883b0bdc
#
_cell.length_a   1.000
_cell.length_b   1.000
_cell.length_c   1.000
_cell.angle_alpha   90.00
_cell.angle_beta   90.00
_cell.angle_gamma   90.00
#
_symmetry.space_group_name_H-M   'P 1'
#
loop_
_entity.id
_entity.type
_entity.pdbx_description
1 polymer ?
#
loop_
_entity_poly.entity_id
_entity_poly.type
_entity_poly.pdbx_seq_one_letter_code
_entity_poly.pdbx_strand_id
1 'polypeptide(L)'
;MSVGLFQSIFGKIAAKSLASGFWTTLDGYTPSFLTWGGELYESEIVRAAIHATATHASKLSVTVQGPANPKLQTRLRQGPNEWQTWGQFLYRLCTILEVQNTAFIVPVINEFGETVGMFPVLPSSCEIVQYGAAPWLRYTFRSGQTAAIEMARCGIMTKFP
;
A
#
# COMPACT_ATOMS: atom_id res chain seq x y z
N MET A 1 13.17 6.56 -18.14
CA MET A 1 12.53 7.82 -17.77
C MET A 1 11.26 7.56 -16.94
N SER A 2 11.36 6.97 -15.74
CA SER A 2 10.18 6.74 -14.88
C SER A 2 10.38 7.16 -13.42
N VAL A 3 11.44 7.89 -13.12
CA VAL A 3 11.79 8.33 -11.76
C VAL A 3 10.92 9.49 -11.28
N GLY A 4 10.36 10.28 -12.21
CA GLY A 4 9.59 11.49 -11.86
C GLY A 4 8.19 11.22 -11.29
N LEU A 5 7.57 10.09 -11.62
CA LEU A 5 6.17 9.83 -11.26
C LEU A 5 6.01 9.52 -9.77
N PHE A 6 6.90 8.71 -9.21
CA PHE A 6 6.86 8.34 -7.79
C PHE A 6 7.35 9.48 -6.86
N GLN A 7 8.25 10.33 -7.31
CA GLN A 7 8.63 11.53 -6.56
C GLN A 7 7.47 12.53 -6.41
N SER A 8 6.59 12.60 -7.40
CA SER A 8 5.40 13.45 -7.35
C SER A 8 4.37 12.96 -6.31
N ILE A 9 4.24 11.64 -6.12
CA ILE A 9 3.23 11.05 -5.22
C ILE A 9 3.62 11.20 -3.74
N PHE A 10 4.90 11.08 -3.43
CA PHE A 10 5.39 11.06 -2.04
C PHE A 10 6.42 12.15 -1.73
N GLY A 11 6.97 12.81 -2.74
CA GLY A 11 8.18 13.63 -2.63
C GLY A 11 8.06 14.90 -1.79
N LYS A 12 6.86 15.46 -1.61
CA LYS A 12 6.70 16.70 -0.81
C LYS A 12 6.30 16.45 0.64
N ILE A 13 5.80 15.26 0.98
CA ILE A 13 5.52 14.91 2.39
C ILE A 13 6.80 14.47 3.09
N ALA A 14 7.73 13.87 2.35
CA ALA A 14 9.03 13.43 2.86
C ALA A 14 10.08 14.54 2.95
N ALA A 15 9.86 15.70 2.32
CA ALA A 15 10.83 16.80 2.26
C ALA A 15 10.98 17.59 3.56
N LYS A 16 10.15 17.37 4.57
CA LYS A 16 10.52 17.76 5.92
C LYS A 16 11.49 16.69 6.43
N SER A 17 12.79 16.96 6.32
CA SER A 17 13.87 16.09 6.78
C SER A 17 13.52 15.48 8.14
N LEU A 18 12.99 14.24 8.10
CA LEU A 18 12.84 13.45 9.30
C LEU A 18 14.26 13.07 9.68
N ALA A 19 14.82 13.82 10.62
CA ALA A 19 16.14 13.54 11.17
C ALA A 19 16.20 12.06 11.53
N SER A 20 17.16 11.36 10.99
CA SER A 20 17.32 9.89 11.05
C SER A 20 17.50 9.31 12.47
N GLY A 21 17.38 10.14 13.50
CA GLY A 21 17.68 9.78 14.89
C GLY A 21 16.47 9.48 15.79
N PHE A 22 15.23 9.60 15.30
CA PHE A 22 14.03 9.50 16.16
C PHE A 22 13.07 8.34 15.84
N TRP A 23 13.44 7.47 14.93
CA TRP A 23 12.60 6.33 14.56
C TRP A 23 12.97 5.10 15.37
N THR A 24 12.06 4.61 16.18
CA THR A 24 12.19 3.31 16.87
C THR A 24 11.30 2.31 16.16
N THR A 25 11.88 1.19 15.72
CA THR A 25 11.10 0.07 15.18
C THR A 25 10.31 -0.56 16.31
N LEU A 26 9.00 -0.72 16.13
CA LEU A 26 8.15 -1.40 17.12
C LEU A 26 8.28 -2.91 16.92
N ASP A 27 9.20 -3.54 17.65
CA ASP A 27 9.50 -4.97 17.55
C ASP A 27 8.30 -5.88 17.86
N GLY A 28 7.32 -5.41 18.61
CA GLY A 28 6.08 -6.14 18.91
C GLY A 28 5.01 -6.07 17.82
N TYR A 29 5.20 -5.24 16.80
CA TYR A 29 4.27 -5.01 15.69
C TYR A 29 4.82 -5.52 14.35
N THR A 30 5.81 -6.39 14.37
CA THR A 30 6.13 -7.16 13.18
C THR A 30 4.95 -8.10 12.97
N PRO A 31 4.02 -7.77 12.03
CA PRO A 31 3.13 -8.81 11.53
C PRO A 31 4.07 -9.94 11.15
N SER A 32 3.79 -11.17 11.56
CA SER A 32 4.59 -12.31 11.12
C SER A 32 4.37 -12.40 9.61
N PHE A 33 5.14 -11.59 8.88
CA PHE A 33 5.29 -11.76 7.46
C PHE A 33 5.96 -13.12 7.35
N LEU A 34 5.19 -14.13 6.99
CA LEU A 34 5.77 -15.34 6.49
C LEU A 34 6.62 -14.91 5.30
N THR A 35 7.89 -14.67 5.57
CA THR A 35 8.93 -14.49 4.57
C THR A 35 9.15 -15.87 3.94
N TRP A 36 8.12 -16.39 3.33
CA TRP A 36 8.27 -17.42 2.34
C TRP A 36 8.92 -16.68 1.18
N GLY A 37 10.22 -16.80 1.10
CA GLY A 37 11.00 -16.26 0.01
C GLY A 37 10.32 -16.65 -1.30
N GLY A 38 10.51 -15.86 -2.34
CA GLY A 38 9.82 -15.95 -3.63
C GLY A 38 9.57 -17.33 -4.25
N GLU A 39 10.18 -18.37 -3.70
CA GLU A 39 10.08 -19.77 -4.12
C GLU A 39 8.63 -20.29 -4.19
N LEU A 40 7.72 -19.86 -3.29
CA LEU A 40 6.34 -20.34 -3.33
C LEU A 40 5.58 -19.77 -4.53
N TYR A 41 5.85 -18.53 -4.92
CA TYR A 41 5.27 -17.90 -6.11
C TYR A 41 5.93 -18.39 -7.40
N GLU A 42 7.09 -19.00 -7.32
CA GLU A 42 7.78 -19.65 -8.44
C GLU A 42 7.12 -20.95 -8.87
N SER A 43 6.41 -21.64 -7.95
CA SER A 43 5.62 -22.82 -8.31
C SER A 43 4.48 -22.46 -9.27
N GLU A 44 4.42 -23.09 -10.42
CA GLU A 44 3.38 -22.87 -11.43
C GLU A 44 1.97 -23.15 -10.88
N ILE A 45 1.84 -24.19 -10.06
CA ILE A 45 0.56 -24.60 -9.47
C ILE A 45 0.06 -23.53 -8.49
N VAL A 46 0.94 -23.05 -7.60
CA VAL A 46 0.60 -22.00 -6.64
C VAL A 46 0.27 -20.69 -7.35
N ARG A 47 1.06 -20.32 -8.35
CA ARG A 47 0.81 -19.13 -9.14
C ARG A 47 -0.52 -19.19 -9.90
N ALA A 48 -0.85 -20.35 -10.46
CA ALA A 48 -2.14 -20.55 -11.14
C ALA A 48 -3.33 -20.44 -10.15
N ALA A 49 -3.22 -20.98 -8.95
CA ALA A 49 -4.23 -20.85 -7.91
C ALA A 49 -4.43 -19.40 -7.45
N ILE A 50 -3.33 -18.69 -7.19
CA ILE A 50 -3.35 -17.26 -6.83
C ILE A 50 -3.97 -16.44 -7.96
N HIS A 51 -3.56 -16.71 -9.22
CA HIS A 51 -4.11 -16.02 -10.39
C HIS A 51 -5.61 -16.21 -10.52
N ALA A 52 -6.11 -17.44 -10.33
CA ALA A 52 -7.53 -17.74 -10.37
C ALA A 52 -8.29 -16.93 -9.30
N THR A 53 -7.84 -16.95 -8.05
CA THR A 53 -8.43 -16.19 -6.94
C THR A 53 -8.41 -14.69 -7.22
N ALA A 54 -7.27 -14.15 -7.62
CA ALA A 54 -7.10 -12.73 -7.91
C ALA A 54 -7.95 -12.26 -9.12
N THR A 55 -8.12 -13.15 -10.13
CA THR A 55 -8.99 -12.88 -11.29
C THR A 55 -10.46 -12.81 -10.88
N HIS A 56 -10.89 -13.67 -9.96
CA HIS A 56 -12.27 -13.59 -9.41
C HIS A 56 -12.44 -12.32 -8.57
N ALA A 57 -11.49 -12.01 -7.70
CA ALA A 57 -11.50 -10.78 -6.89
C ALA A 57 -11.54 -9.50 -7.75
N SER A 58 -10.84 -9.50 -8.88
CA SER A 58 -10.79 -8.33 -9.79
C SER A 58 -12.13 -7.96 -10.44
N LYS A 59 -13.11 -8.88 -10.42
CA LYS A 59 -14.46 -8.68 -10.97
C LYS A 59 -15.43 -8.07 -9.96
N LEU A 60 -15.02 -7.91 -8.70
CA LEU A 60 -15.85 -7.30 -7.67
C LEU A 60 -16.08 -5.82 -7.95
N SER A 61 -17.31 -5.37 -7.69
CA SER A 61 -17.66 -3.95 -7.73
C SER A 61 -17.27 -3.27 -6.42
N VAL A 62 -16.52 -2.19 -6.52
CA VAL A 62 -16.13 -1.39 -5.37
C VAL A 62 -17.05 -0.20 -5.22
N THR A 63 -17.61 -0.02 -4.03
CA THR A 63 -18.45 1.13 -3.69
C THR A 63 -17.82 1.89 -2.54
N VAL A 64 -17.63 3.20 -2.69
CA VAL A 64 -17.11 4.07 -1.62
C VAL A 64 -18.29 4.70 -0.90
N GLN A 65 -18.39 4.45 0.40
CA GLN A 65 -19.43 4.98 1.28
C GLN A 65 -18.79 5.79 2.41
N GLY A 66 -19.52 6.76 2.94
CA GLY A 66 -19.11 7.56 4.08
C GLY A 66 -19.00 9.07 3.80
N PRO A 67 -18.65 9.87 4.81
CA PRO A 67 -18.56 11.33 4.72
C PRO A 67 -17.27 11.82 4.06
N ALA A 68 -16.76 11.11 3.08
CA ALA A 68 -15.57 11.52 2.36
C ALA A 68 -15.82 12.79 1.54
N ASN A 69 -14.75 13.55 1.29
CA ASN A 69 -14.79 14.72 0.41
C ASN A 69 -15.46 14.35 -0.93
N PRO A 70 -16.48 15.11 -1.40
CA PRO A 70 -17.20 14.81 -2.64
C PRO A 70 -16.29 14.68 -3.87
N LYS A 71 -15.19 15.44 -3.92
CA LYS A 71 -14.18 15.34 -4.99
C LYS A 71 -13.49 13.97 -4.97
N LEU A 72 -13.12 13.49 -3.79
CA LEU A 72 -12.51 12.17 -3.62
C LEU A 72 -13.50 11.06 -3.98
N GLN A 73 -14.75 11.14 -3.55
CA GLN A 73 -15.79 10.18 -3.92
C GLN A 73 -15.99 10.09 -5.43
N THR A 74 -16.07 11.24 -6.12
CA THR A 74 -16.21 11.28 -7.57
C THR A 74 -15.00 10.63 -8.26
N ARG A 75 -13.80 10.90 -7.77
CA ARG A 75 -12.57 10.33 -8.32
C ARG A 75 -12.49 8.81 -8.10
N LEU A 76 -12.82 8.34 -6.91
CA LEU A 76 -12.82 6.91 -6.58
C LEU A 76 -13.91 6.13 -7.32
N ARG A 77 -14.97 6.77 -7.81
CA ARG A 77 -15.94 6.12 -8.72
C ARG A 77 -15.31 5.78 -10.09
N GLN A 78 -14.31 6.53 -10.52
CA GLN A 78 -13.60 6.28 -11.79
C GLN A 78 -12.50 5.23 -11.63
N GLY A 79 -11.83 5.20 -10.49
CA GLY A 79 -10.75 4.26 -10.19
C GLY A 79 -10.08 4.56 -8.86
N PRO A 80 -9.23 3.64 -8.35
CA PRO A 80 -8.52 3.81 -7.10
C PRO A 80 -7.42 4.88 -7.19
N ASN A 81 -6.86 5.08 -8.38
CA ASN A 81 -5.83 6.07 -8.71
C ASN A 81 -5.78 6.32 -10.23
N GLU A 82 -4.89 7.20 -10.67
CA GLU A 82 -4.78 7.59 -12.09
C GLU A 82 -4.19 6.49 -13.00
N TRP A 83 -3.56 5.49 -12.41
CA TRP A 83 -2.80 4.46 -13.17
C TRP A 83 -3.47 3.09 -13.19
N GLN A 84 -4.50 2.87 -12.35
CA GLN A 84 -5.12 1.56 -12.18
C GLN A 84 -6.64 1.65 -12.24
N THR A 85 -7.25 0.67 -12.87
CA THR A 85 -8.68 0.38 -12.71
C THR A 85 -8.93 -0.34 -11.39
N TRP A 86 -10.17 -0.37 -10.91
CA TRP A 86 -10.52 -1.14 -9.71
C TRP A 86 -10.20 -2.64 -9.87
N GLY A 87 -10.41 -3.21 -11.06
CA GLY A 87 -10.05 -4.60 -11.31
C GLY A 87 -8.55 -4.86 -11.16
N GLN A 88 -7.69 -3.99 -11.69
CA GLN A 88 -6.24 -4.09 -11.55
C GLN A 88 -5.78 -3.91 -10.09
N PHE A 89 -6.41 -2.98 -9.38
CA PHE A 89 -6.13 -2.74 -7.97
C PHE A 89 -6.48 -3.96 -7.12
N LEU A 90 -7.70 -4.51 -7.28
CA LEU A 90 -8.15 -5.68 -6.55
C LEU A 90 -7.33 -6.94 -6.88
N TYR A 91 -6.99 -7.13 -8.16
CA TYR A 91 -6.12 -8.22 -8.58
C TYR A 91 -4.76 -8.16 -7.86
N ARG A 92 -4.13 -6.97 -7.87
CA ARG A 92 -2.84 -6.76 -7.20
C ARG A 92 -2.96 -6.93 -5.69
N LEU A 93 -3.99 -6.36 -5.07
CA LEU A 93 -4.23 -6.46 -3.63
C LEU A 93 -4.42 -7.91 -3.20
N CYS A 94 -5.25 -8.67 -3.93
CA CYS A 94 -5.48 -10.08 -3.69
C CYS A 94 -4.19 -10.90 -3.85
N THR A 95 -3.41 -10.65 -4.90
CA THR A 95 -2.12 -11.31 -5.10
C THR A 95 -1.17 -11.07 -3.94
N ILE A 96 -1.08 -9.83 -3.44
CA ILE A 96 -0.24 -9.50 -2.28
C ILE A 96 -0.72 -10.26 -1.04
N LEU A 97 -2.03 -10.31 -0.77
CA LEU A 97 -2.62 -11.02 0.35
C LEU A 97 -2.35 -12.52 0.30
N GLU A 98 -2.46 -13.13 -0.87
CA GLU A 98 -2.21 -14.56 -1.05
C GLU A 98 -0.74 -14.93 -0.83
N VAL A 99 0.18 -14.06 -1.27
CA VAL A 99 1.62 -14.32 -1.17
C VAL A 99 2.17 -13.94 0.21
N GLN A 100 1.72 -12.83 0.79
CA GLN A 100 2.34 -12.25 1.99
C GLN A 100 1.41 -12.19 3.20
N ASN A 101 0.22 -12.76 3.12
CA ASN A 101 -0.80 -12.78 4.18
C ASN A 101 -1.25 -11.40 4.68
N THR A 102 -0.57 -10.34 4.28
CA THR A 102 -0.86 -8.96 4.66
C THR A 102 -0.68 -8.05 3.44
N ALA A 103 -1.51 -7.03 3.32
CA ALA A 103 -1.36 -5.98 2.34
C ALA A 103 -1.65 -4.62 2.98
N PHE A 104 -0.88 -3.61 2.58
CA PHE A 104 -1.12 -2.23 2.97
C PHE A 104 -1.74 -1.45 1.80
N ILE A 105 -2.68 -0.57 2.13
CA ILE A 105 -3.27 0.38 1.20
C ILE A 105 -2.89 1.77 1.68
N VAL A 106 -2.11 2.48 0.88
CA VAL A 106 -1.66 3.83 1.20
C VAL A 106 -2.41 4.87 0.36
N PRO A 107 -2.76 6.04 0.93
CA PRO A 107 -3.36 7.11 0.16
C PRO A 107 -2.34 7.71 -0.82
N VAL A 108 -2.82 8.04 -2.01
CA VAL A 108 -2.10 8.88 -2.97
C VAL A 108 -2.42 10.33 -2.63
N ILE A 109 -1.40 11.13 -2.38
CA ILE A 109 -1.54 12.51 -1.92
C ILE A 109 -0.98 13.45 -2.98
N ASN A 110 -1.75 14.48 -3.33
CA ASN A 110 -1.30 15.51 -4.28
C ASN A 110 -0.36 16.55 -3.62
N GLU A 111 0.14 17.48 -4.40
CA GLU A 111 1.02 18.55 -3.93
C GLU A 111 0.38 19.49 -2.89
N PHE A 112 -0.94 19.51 -2.80
CA PHE A 112 -1.70 20.29 -1.82
C PHE A 112 -1.99 19.51 -0.54
N GLY A 113 -1.52 18.26 -0.41
CA GLY A 113 -1.76 17.40 0.75
C GLY A 113 -3.14 16.71 0.77
N GLU A 114 -3.92 16.83 -0.31
CA GLU A 114 -5.21 16.19 -0.43
C GLU A 114 -5.06 14.74 -0.91
N THR A 115 -5.85 13.83 -0.34
CA THR A 115 -5.93 12.45 -0.82
C THR A 115 -6.68 12.42 -2.15
N VAL A 116 -6.02 11.92 -3.17
CA VAL A 116 -6.55 11.84 -4.55
C VAL A 116 -6.75 10.40 -5.03
N GLY A 117 -6.40 9.42 -4.23
CA GLY A 117 -6.54 8.01 -4.57
C GLY A 117 -5.92 7.12 -3.52
N MET A 118 -5.78 5.84 -3.85
CA MET A 118 -5.16 4.83 -3.01
C MET A 118 -4.33 3.86 -3.84
N PHE A 119 -3.30 3.27 -3.23
CA PHE A 119 -2.38 2.36 -3.89
C PHE A 119 -2.02 1.18 -2.98
N PRO A 120 -2.02 -0.08 -3.48
CA PRO A 120 -1.61 -1.25 -2.70
C PRO A 120 -0.10 -1.38 -2.70
N VAL A 121 0.50 -1.54 -1.52
CA VAL A 121 1.94 -1.71 -1.34
C VAL A 121 2.28 -3.05 -0.71
N LEU A 122 3.50 -3.52 -1.05
CA LEU A 122 4.02 -4.81 -0.57
C LEU A 122 4.51 -4.67 0.88
N PRO A 123 4.09 -5.55 1.80
CA PRO A 123 4.57 -5.55 3.17
C PRO A 123 6.09 -5.67 3.30
N SER A 124 6.73 -6.47 2.44
CA SER A 124 8.20 -6.62 2.43
C SER A 124 8.98 -5.34 2.18
N SER A 125 8.30 -4.31 1.66
CA SER A 125 8.87 -2.96 1.45
C SER A 125 8.44 -1.97 2.53
N CYS A 126 7.75 -2.43 3.57
CA CYS A 126 7.16 -1.60 4.60
C CYS A 126 7.72 -1.95 5.97
N GLU A 127 7.86 -0.95 6.82
CA GLU A 127 8.18 -1.09 8.24
C GLU A 127 7.21 -0.24 9.05
N ILE A 128 6.77 -0.74 10.20
CA ILE A 128 6.00 0.05 11.15
C ILE A 128 6.98 0.68 12.12
N VAL A 129 7.01 1.99 12.15
CA VAL A 129 7.92 2.78 12.97
C VAL A 129 7.13 3.70 13.89
N GLN A 130 7.65 3.98 15.06
CA GLN A 130 7.05 4.95 15.97
C GLN A 130 7.69 6.32 15.78
N TYR A 131 6.85 7.34 15.65
CA TYR A 131 7.29 8.73 15.67
C TYR A 131 6.40 9.53 16.64
N GLY A 132 6.99 9.98 17.74
CA GLY A 132 6.21 10.53 18.85
C GLY A 132 5.29 9.46 19.47
N ALA A 133 4.01 9.78 19.64
CA ALA A 133 3.00 8.88 20.20
C ALA A 133 2.25 8.05 19.14
N ALA A 134 2.47 8.29 17.85
CA ALA A 134 1.72 7.65 16.78
C ALA A 134 2.59 6.64 15.99
N PRO A 135 2.00 5.50 15.57
CA PRO A 135 2.65 4.58 14.64
C PRO A 135 2.59 5.12 13.20
N TRP A 136 3.66 4.89 12.45
CA TRP A 136 3.82 5.29 11.07
C TRP A 136 4.20 4.10 10.22
N LEU A 137 3.72 4.06 8.99
CA LEU A 137 4.16 3.12 7.96
C LEU A 137 5.28 3.76 7.16
N ARG A 138 6.49 3.21 7.26
CA ARG A 138 7.64 3.58 6.44
C ARG A 138 7.73 2.64 5.25
N TYR A 139 7.75 3.19 4.06
CA TYR A 139 7.87 2.45 2.81
C TYR A 139 9.21 2.75 2.14
N THR A 140 9.92 1.70 1.71
CA THR A 140 11.17 1.82 0.98
C THR A 140 10.92 1.54 -0.50
N PHE A 141 11.24 2.52 -1.36
CA PHE A 141 11.16 2.38 -2.80
C PHE A 141 12.36 1.59 -3.35
N ARG A 142 12.20 1.03 -4.55
CA ARG A 142 13.31 0.38 -5.27
C ARG A 142 14.52 1.28 -5.49
N SER A 143 14.32 2.60 -5.53
CA SER A 143 15.40 3.59 -5.61
C SER A 143 16.21 3.76 -4.31
N GLY A 144 15.82 3.08 -3.22
CA GLY A 144 16.39 3.27 -1.90
C GLY A 144 15.82 4.48 -1.13
N GLN A 145 14.97 5.28 -1.77
CA GLN A 145 14.27 6.37 -1.10
C GLN A 145 13.19 5.81 -0.17
N THR A 146 12.96 6.50 0.94
CA THR A 146 11.93 6.14 1.92
C THR A 146 10.87 7.23 2.02
N ALA A 147 9.63 6.83 2.23
CA ALA A 147 8.53 7.70 2.60
C ALA A 147 7.83 7.14 3.84
N ALA A 148 7.27 8.01 4.66
CA ALA A 148 6.52 7.60 5.83
C ALA A 148 5.15 8.27 5.85
N ILE A 149 4.14 7.54 6.30
CA ILE A 149 2.78 8.02 6.44
C ILE A 149 2.21 7.51 7.75
N GLU A 150 1.39 8.33 8.41
CA GLU A 150 0.72 7.94 9.63
C GLU A 150 -0.17 6.72 9.41
N MET A 151 -0.06 5.72 10.30
CA MET A 151 -0.76 4.45 10.17
C MET A 151 -2.29 4.61 10.14
N ALA A 152 -2.82 5.60 10.86
CA ALA A 152 -4.24 5.94 10.89
C ALA A 152 -4.79 6.34 9.49
N ARG A 153 -3.92 6.72 8.55
CA ARG A 153 -4.28 7.06 7.17
C ARG A 153 -4.13 5.88 6.20
N CYS A 154 -3.63 4.75 6.66
CA CYS A 154 -3.40 3.55 5.86
C CYS A 154 -4.50 2.52 6.08
N GLY A 155 -4.84 1.76 5.03
CA GLY A 155 -5.61 0.53 5.16
C GLY A 155 -4.66 -0.65 5.37
N ILE A 156 -5.05 -1.57 6.26
CA ILE A 156 -4.36 -2.84 6.46
C ILE A 156 -5.35 -3.96 6.22
N MET A 157 -4.95 -4.92 5.43
CA MET A 157 -5.69 -6.15 5.22
C MET A 157 -4.83 -7.34 5.61
N THR A 158 -5.38 -8.25 6.41
CA THR A 158 -4.74 -9.50 6.81
C THR A 158 -5.67 -10.66 6.45
N LYS A 159 -5.11 -11.75 5.96
CA LYS A 159 -5.88 -12.95 5.61
C LYS A 159 -6.09 -13.85 6.83
N PHE A 160 -5.05 -13.99 7.63
CA PHE A 160 -5.07 -14.73 8.89
C PHE A 160 -4.55 -13.78 9.97
N PRO A 161 -5.40 -13.27 10.85
CA PRO A 161 -5.01 -12.38 11.95
C PRO A 161 -4.25 -13.11 13.05
#